data_f2e772f9351f30e51289ff9e1eebed18
#
_entry.id   f2e772f9351f30e51289ff9e1eebed18
#
_cell.length_a   1.000
_cell.length_b   1.000
_cell.length_c   1.000
_cell.angle_alpha   90.00
_cell.angle_beta   90.00
_cell.angle_gamma   90.00
#
_symmetry.space_group_name_H-M   'P 1'
#
loop_
_entity.id
_entity.type
_entity.pdbx_description
1 polymer ?
#
loop_
_entity_poly.entity_id
_entity_poly.type
_entity_poly.pdbx_seq_one_letter_code
_entity_poly.pdbx_strand_id
1 'polypeptide(L)'
;MDPHDNSLENSGDGLSVPEPADIQEPPKNRVKVASDDYPQWLLPPIAPPALTEPPGDTPPLLPGNSPPPIFAPKKVLTDEVSPWMVVGLVGLMGASVLGLFFDGEFGCLLKGSWNACLFTTLAVLAYLGRERPWAQWMSWLMLSGIVTLAAFLNCGLSLLAVADDGRGFFIRGTYEASVVMLVLFMSWACLIPALLPALRRSPLGIARLEEAAGWTNIRLLALGTTVSLTLSFCMPLLILGEPPILAAMQRSARFAADMTGNRGAAGLLRDNLYSLVWILLGAVLAVGMGIRRDANQTLDRLGLQRISILRLGVAVLLTALLLGLGELMDLGITRTWQAFGWKTTDASAINALFSSYFTPLGAIVIGVTAGLGEEVAVRGILQPRLGILLSNCFFTAMHAYQYHWDALCSVFITGLVLGLIRKKTNTTVSAIVHGGFDFVLILMAIPKGD
;
A
#
# COMPACT_ATOMS: atom_id res chain seq x y z
N MET A 1 26.69 23.98 71.26
CA MET A 1 26.17 25.10 72.08
C MET A 1 24.74 25.25 71.66
N ASP A 2 23.85 24.54 72.34
CA ASP A 2 22.47 24.90 72.64
C ASP A 2 22.45 26.15 73.51
N PRO A 3 21.31 26.86 73.79
CA PRO A 3 19.93 26.31 73.91
C PRO A 3 18.78 27.34 73.69
N HIS A 4 17.57 26.80 73.97
CA HIS A 4 16.31 27.40 74.51
C HIS A 4 15.20 27.61 73.46
N ASP A 5 14.17 26.79 73.46
CA ASP A 5 13.07 26.51 74.44
C ASP A 5 12.18 27.73 74.71
N ASN A 6 10.91 27.62 74.33
CA ASN A 6 9.76 27.88 75.16
C ASN A 6 8.42 27.83 74.38
N SER A 7 7.71 26.74 74.60
CA SER A 7 6.29 26.60 74.93
C SER A 7 5.43 27.88 75.17
N LEU A 8 4.17 27.85 74.63
CA LEU A 8 2.97 27.87 75.48
C LEU A 8 1.68 27.78 74.62
N GLU A 9 0.85 26.91 75.07
CA GLU A 9 -0.55 26.64 74.78
C GLU A 9 -1.42 27.85 74.44
N ASN A 10 -2.38 27.67 73.55
CA ASN A 10 -3.76 28.07 73.91
C ASN A 10 -4.81 27.27 73.11
N SER A 11 -5.66 26.61 73.82
CA SER A 11 -6.87 25.93 73.49
C SER A 11 -7.94 26.91 73.00
N GLY A 12 -8.61 26.57 71.90
CA GLY A 12 -9.79 27.28 71.38
C GLY A 12 -10.65 26.38 70.51
N ASP A 13 -11.63 25.71 71.12
CA ASP A 13 -12.72 25.01 70.50
C ASP A 13 -13.46 25.92 69.49
N GLY A 14 -13.42 25.60 68.24
CA GLY A 14 -14.22 26.23 67.21
C GLY A 14 -14.79 25.14 66.27
N LEU A 15 -16.06 24.82 66.43
CA LEU A 15 -16.87 24.00 65.52
C LEU A 15 -16.73 24.51 64.12
N SER A 16 -16.01 23.80 63.27
CA SER A 16 -15.99 24.01 61.79
C SER A 16 -17.07 23.17 61.11
N VAL A 17 -17.99 23.87 60.45
CA VAL A 17 -18.98 23.33 59.51
C VAL A 17 -18.22 22.65 58.37
N PRO A 18 -18.57 21.41 57.94
CA PRO A 18 -17.94 20.78 56.80
C PRO A 18 -18.32 21.50 55.52
N GLU A 19 -17.32 21.96 54.77
CA GLU A 19 -17.45 22.42 53.38
C GLU A 19 -18.01 21.33 52.50
N PRO A 20 -18.90 21.66 51.51
CA PRO A 20 -19.43 20.69 50.59
C PRO A 20 -18.31 20.11 49.71
N ALA A 21 -18.25 18.77 49.66
CA ALA A 21 -17.29 18.03 48.86
C ALA A 21 -17.32 18.51 47.41
N ASP A 22 -16.14 18.92 46.91
CA ASP A 22 -15.88 19.21 45.53
C ASP A 22 -16.29 17.99 44.66
N ILE A 23 -17.36 18.13 43.91
CA ILE A 23 -17.75 17.18 42.88
C ILE A 23 -16.74 17.35 41.75
N GLN A 24 -15.69 16.53 41.77
CA GLN A 24 -14.77 16.41 40.64
C GLN A 24 -15.57 15.99 39.44
N GLU A 25 -15.71 16.87 38.45
CA GLU A 25 -16.20 16.51 37.13
C GLU A 25 -15.37 15.32 36.60
N PRO A 26 -16.01 14.26 36.07
CA PRO A 26 -15.29 13.17 35.50
C PRO A 26 -14.43 13.71 34.32
N PRO A 27 -13.22 13.19 34.10
CA PRO A 27 -12.36 13.65 33.01
C PRO A 27 -13.12 13.51 31.68
N LYS A 28 -13.23 14.60 30.93
CA LYS A 28 -13.75 14.64 29.57
C LYS A 28 -12.81 13.88 28.64
N ASN A 29 -12.72 12.57 28.79
CA ASN A 29 -12.14 11.68 27.80
C ASN A 29 -13.11 11.65 26.61
N ARG A 30 -13.00 12.63 25.72
CA ARG A 30 -13.51 12.50 24.37
C ARG A 30 -12.77 11.33 23.71
N VAL A 31 -13.41 10.17 23.69
CA VAL A 31 -13.06 9.06 22.84
C VAL A 31 -13.16 9.58 21.41
N LYS A 32 -12.04 10.04 20.85
CA LYS A 32 -11.92 10.27 19.41
C LYS A 32 -11.99 8.90 18.74
N VAL A 33 -13.18 8.54 18.31
CA VAL A 33 -13.39 7.41 17.40
C VAL A 33 -12.47 7.63 16.21
N ALA A 34 -11.69 6.62 15.88
CA ALA A 34 -10.76 6.65 14.74
C ALA A 34 -11.54 6.69 13.41
N SER A 35 -12.15 7.85 13.10
CA SER A 35 -12.73 8.17 11.79
C SER A 35 -11.64 8.54 10.77
N ASP A 36 -10.39 8.55 11.18
CA ASP A 36 -9.27 9.12 10.43
C ASP A 36 -8.83 8.28 9.22
N ASP A 37 -9.35 7.05 9.10
CA ASP A 37 -8.97 6.15 7.99
C ASP A 37 -9.95 6.18 6.79
N TYR A 38 -11.09 6.88 6.90
CA TYR A 38 -12.07 6.98 5.82
C TYR A 38 -12.27 8.44 5.38
N PRO A 39 -12.28 8.72 4.06
CA PRO A 39 -12.66 10.04 3.55
C PRO A 39 -14.07 10.41 4.00
N GLN A 40 -14.28 11.64 4.48
CA GLN A 40 -15.59 12.10 4.97
C GLN A 40 -16.70 12.06 3.92
N TRP A 41 -16.38 12.13 2.62
CA TRP A 41 -17.35 12.00 1.52
C TRP A 41 -17.88 10.56 1.34
N LEU A 42 -17.36 9.58 2.09
CA LEU A 42 -17.87 8.20 2.14
C LEU A 42 -18.93 7.99 3.23
N LEU A 43 -19.17 8.97 4.10
CA LEU A 43 -20.27 8.92 5.04
C LEU A 43 -21.57 9.28 4.31
N PRO A 44 -22.70 8.59 4.58
CA PRO A 44 -23.98 9.02 4.07
C PRO A 44 -24.25 10.46 4.56
N PRO A 45 -24.96 11.29 3.77
CA PRO A 45 -25.29 12.66 4.18
C PRO A 45 -25.97 12.59 5.54
N ILE A 46 -25.47 13.41 6.47
CA ILE A 46 -26.09 13.57 7.79
C ILE A 46 -27.49 14.11 7.52
N ALA A 47 -28.50 13.33 7.92
CA ALA A 47 -29.89 13.77 7.84
C ALA A 47 -30.02 15.13 8.55
N PRO A 48 -30.77 16.09 8.01
CA PRO A 48 -31.03 17.35 8.68
C PRO A 48 -31.63 17.07 10.06
N PRO A 49 -31.34 17.91 11.07
CA PRO A 49 -31.88 17.70 12.41
C PRO A 49 -33.40 17.62 12.32
N ALA A 50 -33.99 16.54 12.85
CA ALA A 50 -35.40 16.37 12.93
C ALA A 50 -36.02 17.55 13.69
N LEU A 51 -36.99 18.18 13.08
CA LEU A 51 -37.82 19.19 13.74
C LEU A 51 -38.35 18.58 15.06
N THR A 52 -38.08 19.24 16.17
CA THR A 52 -38.52 18.86 17.49
C THR A 52 -40.05 18.82 17.51
N GLU A 53 -40.59 17.62 17.57
CA GLU A 53 -42.01 17.43 17.93
C GLU A 53 -42.23 17.87 19.39
N PRO A 54 -43.40 18.45 19.72
CA PRO A 54 -43.70 18.83 21.10
C PRO A 54 -43.86 17.57 21.98
N PRO A 55 -43.62 17.65 23.29
CA PRO A 55 -43.63 16.51 24.19
C PRO A 55 -45.04 15.92 24.28
N GLY A 56 -45.28 14.82 23.58
CA GLY A 56 -46.42 13.95 23.74
C GLY A 56 -46.09 12.83 24.69
N ASP A 57 -47.04 12.48 25.57
CA ASP A 57 -46.94 11.46 26.59
C ASP A 57 -46.34 10.14 26.09
N THR A 58 -45.09 9.86 26.47
CA THR A 58 -44.49 8.56 26.22
C THR A 58 -45.02 7.54 27.22
N PRO A 59 -45.57 6.39 26.80
CA PRO A 59 -45.92 5.31 27.70
C PRO A 59 -44.67 4.77 28.41
N PRO A 60 -44.81 4.30 29.69
CA PRO A 60 -43.70 3.80 30.47
C PRO A 60 -43.03 2.61 29.77
N LEU A 61 -41.73 2.69 29.53
CA LEU A 61 -40.91 1.60 28.99
C LEU A 61 -40.92 0.40 29.95
N LEU A 62 -41.36 -0.75 29.45
CA LEU A 62 -41.29 -2.01 30.18
C LEU A 62 -39.83 -2.34 30.51
N PRO A 63 -39.50 -2.73 31.75
CA PRO A 63 -38.17 -3.12 32.14
C PRO A 63 -37.81 -4.45 31.45
N GLY A 64 -36.87 -4.46 30.52
CA GLY A 64 -36.36 -5.70 29.96
C GLY A 64 -35.80 -5.63 28.51
N ASN A 65 -36.10 -4.59 27.74
CA ASN A 65 -35.67 -4.50 26.35
C ASN A 65 -34.78 -3.27 26.08
N SER A 66 -33.70 -3.16 26.79
CA SER A 66 -32.57 -2.34 26.27
C SER A 66 -31.95 -3.10 25.08
N PRO A 67 -31.89 -2.51 23.86
CA PRO A 67 -31.15 -3.12 22.77
C PRO A 67 -29.73 -3.37 23.25
N PRO A 68 -29.09 -4.50 22.87
CA PRO A 68 -27.71 -4.74 23.24
C PRO A 68 -26.87 -3.54 22.75
N PRO A 69 -25.88 -3.09 23.54
CA PRO A 69 -25.05 -1.95 23.16
C PRO A 69 -24.43 -2.24 21.79
N ILE A 70 -24.83 -1.44 20.80
CA ILE A 70 -24.47 -1.63 19.38
C ILE A 70 -22.96 -1.58 19.16
N PHE A 71 -22.21 -1.06 20.14
CA PHE A 71 -20.75 -1.11 20.15
C PHE A 71 -20.24 -1.17 21.60
N ALA A 72 -19.76 -2.33 22.01
CA ALA A 72 -18.80 -2.34 23.11
C ALA A 72 -17.62 -1.46 22.70
N PRO A 73 -17.15 -0.51 23.55
CA PRO A 73 -15.97 0.30 23.23
C PRO A 73 -14.81 -0.65 22.96
N LYS A 74 -14.37 -0.74 21.69
CA LYS A 74 -13.18 -1.51 21.33
C LYS A 74 -12.03 -0.94 22.17
N LYS A 75 -11.36 -1.80 22.93
CA LYS A 75 -10.23 -1.45 23.77
C LYS A 75 -9.22 -0.67 22.91
N VAL A 76 -9.06 0.61 23.17
CA VAL A 76 -8.02 1.42 22.56
C VAL A 76 -6.71 0.87 23.11
N LEU A 77 -5.83 0.38 22.24
CA LEU A 77 -4.49 -0.01 22.65
C LEU A 77 -3.83 1.23 23.26
N THR A 78 -3.21 1.05 24.43
CA THR A 78 -2.44 2.09 25.11
C THR A 78 -1.39 2.66 24.16
N ASP A 79 -1.00 3.92 24.35
CA ASP A 79 0.01 4.66 23.54
C ASP A 79 1.40 3.98 23.50
N GLU A 80 1.54 2.82 24.13
CA GLU A 80 2.76 2.02 24.15
C GLU A 80 2.84 1.13 22.92
N VAL A 81 3.97 1.25 22.23
CA VAL A 81 4.32 0.38 21.10
C VAL A 81 4.50 -1.06 21.59
N SER A 82 3.74 -2.00 21.04
CA SER A 82 3.84 -3.40 21.43
C SER A 82 5.26 -3.93 21.18
N PRO A 83 5.88 -4.63 22.15
CA PRO A 83 7.17 -5.29 21.97
C PRO A 83 7.22 -6.21 20.74
N TRP A 84 6.12 -6.90 20.44
CA TRP A 84 6.01 -7.79 19.27
C TRP A 84 6.11 -7.05 17.94
N MET A 85 5.61 -5.83 17.86
CA MET A 85 5.79 -4.98 16.66
C MET A 85 7.25 -4.61 16.46
N VAL A 86 7.95 -4.26 17.54
CA VAL A 86 9.39 -3.95 17.48
C VAL A 86 10.18 -5.18 17.03
N VAL A 87 9.89 -6.35 17.60
CA VAL A 87 10.51 -7.63 17.19
C VAL A 87 10.23 -7.92 15.71
N GLY A 88 8.98 -7.74 15.25
CA GLY A 88 8.61 -7.94 13.85
C GLY A 88 9.36 -7.01 12.89
N LEU A 89 9.47 -5.72 13.24
CA LEU A 89 10.18 -4.74 12.42
C LEU A 89 11.71 -5.01 12.42
N VAL A 90 12.29 -5.26 13.58
CA VAL A 90 13.73 -5.60 13.69
C VAL A 90 14.03 -6.90 12.96
N GLY A 91 13.15 -7.90 13.05
CA GLY A 91 13.27 -9.15 12.30
C GLY A 91 13.22 -8.93 10.79
N LEU A 92 12.31 -8.09 10.31
CA LEU A 92 12.19 -7.73 8.88
C LEU A 92 13.43 -6.97 8.38
N MET A 93 13.91 -6.00 9.16
CA MET A 93 15.15 -5.27 8.82
C MET A 93 16.37 -6.19 8.87
N GLY A 94 16.47 -7.04 9.89
CA GLY A 94 17.53 -8.03 10.02
C GLY A 94 17.54 -9.01 8.85
N ALA A 95 16.38 -9.54 8.43
CA ALA A 95 16.27 -10.39 7.26
C ALA A 95 16.78 -9.70 6.00
N SER A 96 16.40 -8.42 5.79
CA SER A 96 16.85 -7.66 4.63
C SER A 96 18.37 -7.46 4.60
N VAL A 97 18.98 -7.17 5.74
CA VAL A 97 20.45 -7.01 5.85
C VAL A 97 21.16 -8.35 5.70
N LEU A 98 20.69 -9.40 6.40
CA LEU A 98 21.28 -10.73 6.32
C LEU A 98 21.21 -11.31 4.90
N GLY A 99 20.15 -11.01 4.14
CA GLY A 99 20.03 -11.39 2.74
C GLY A 99 21.18 -10.94 1.84
N LEU A 100 21.97 -9.91 2.25
CA LEU A 100 23.16 -9.47 1.52
C LEU A 100 24.35 -10.42 1.69
N PHE A 101 24.39 -11.17 2.78
CA PHE A 101 25.53 -12.01 3.18
C PHE A 101 25.33 -13.50 3.00
N PHE A 102 24.05 -13.94 2.80
CA PHE A 102 23.73 -15.33 2.62
C PHE A 102 23.38 -15.64 1.16
N ASP A 103 23.94 -16.74 0.67
CA ASP A 103 23.62 -17.32 -0.63
C ASP A 103 22.73 -18.57 -0.48
N GLY A 104 22.32 -19.17 -1.59
CA GLY A 104 21.46 -20.35 -1.63
C GLY A 104 20.00 -20.02 -1.28
N GLU A 105 19.24 -21.04 -0.91
CA GLU A 105 17.79 -20.95 -0.65
C GLU A 105 17.44 -19.97 0.47
N PHE A 106 18.18 -20.02 1.56
CA PHE A 106 17.99 -19.14 2.70
C PHE A 106 18.28 -17.67 2.32
N GLY A 107 19.34 -17.43 1.55
CA GLY A 107 19.63 -16.10 1.00
C GLY A 107 18.53 -15.56 0.09
N CYS A 108 17.96 -16.40 -0.77
CA CYS A 108 16.82 -16.02 -1.63
C CYS A 108 15.58 -15.66 -0.81
N LEU A 109 15.24 -16.44 0.22
CA LEU A 109 14.16 -16.11 1.14
C LEU A 109 14.39 -14.75 1.79
N LEU A 110 15.57 -14.48 2.32
CA LEU A 110 15.89 -13.22 3.00
C LEU A 110 15.89 -12.04 2.03
N LYS A 111 16.42 -12.20 0.82
CA LYS A 111 16.42 -11.16 -0.23
C LYS A 111 14.99 -10.72 -0.62
N GLY A 112 14.02 -11.62 -0.59
CA GLY A 112 12.61 -11.28 -0.82
C GLY A 112 12.00 -10.27 0.15
N SER A 113 12.63 -10.04 1.32
CA SER A 113 12.14 -9.10 2.35
C SER A 113 12.33 -7.62 2.00
N TRP A 114 13.18 -7.27 1.04
CA TRP A 114 13.59 -5.89 0.77
C TRP A 114 12.43 -4.91 0.56
N ASN A 115 11.53 -5.21 -0.36
CA ASN A 115 10.40 -4.34 -0.66
C ASN A 115 9.47 -4.20 0.56
N ALA A 116 9.18 -5.32 1.23
CA ALA A 116 8.36 -5.32 2.43
C ALA A 116 9.02 -4.47 3.54
N CYS A 117 10.34 -4.57 3.71
CA CYS A 117 11.08 -3.80 4.71
C CYS A 117 10.96 -2.29 4.47
N LEU A 118 11.21 -1.82 3.24
CA LEU A 118 11.17 -0.40 2.90
C LEU A 118 9.78 0.22 3.20
N PHE A 119 8.73 -0.37 2.66
CA PHE A 119 7.38 0.19 2.81
C PHE A 119 6.79 -0.02 4.20
N THR A 120 7.12 -1.12 4.88
CA THR A 120 6.69 -1.36 6.26
C THR A 120 7.36 -0.38 7.21
N THR A 121 8.67 -0.16 7.09
CA THR A 121 9.39 0.83 7.90
C THR A 121 8.83 2.23 7.70
N LEU A 122 8.57 2.63 6.44
CA LEU A 122 7.93 3.89 6.11
C LEU A 122 6.56 4.03 6.81
N ALA A 123 5.72 3.00 6.75
CA ALA A 123 4.40 3.01 7.36
C ALA A 123 4.47 3.07 8.90
N VAL A 124 5.37 2.30 9.54
CA VAL A 124 5.59 2.33 10.99
C VAL A 124 6.06 3.70 11.44
N LEU A 125 7.05 4.30 10.75
CA LEU A 125 7.50 5.66 11.03
C LEU A 125 6.37 6.70 10.89
N ALA A 126 5.49 6.52 9.89
CA ALA A 126 4.32 7.38 9.72
C ALA A 126 3.33 7.29 10.89
N TYR A 127 3.12 6.10 11.44
CA TYR A 127 2.28 5.91 12.64
C TYR A 127 2.92 6.55 13.88
N LEU A 128 4.20 6.30 14.11
CA LEU A 128 4.95 6.88 15.23
C LEU A 128 5.04 8.41 15.12
N GLY A 129 5.11 8.93 13.90
CA GLY A 129 5.21 10.36 13.60
C GLY A 129 3.96 11.17 13.95
N ARG A 130 2.85 10.54 14.35
CA ARG A 130 1.68 11.27 14.86
C ARG A 130 1.96 11.97 16.19
N GLU A 131 2.76 11.35 17.03
CA GLU A 131 3.05 11.82 18.39
C GLU A 131 4.52 12.20 18.57
N ARG A 132 5.39 11.75 17.67
CA ARG A 132 6.84 11.90 17.79
C ARG A 132 7.41 12.66 16.58
N PRO A 133 7.81 13.94 16.73
CA PRO A 133 8.31 14.76 15.63
C PRO A 133 9.50 14.13 14.88
N TRP A 134 10.41 13.46 15.62
CA TRP A 134 11.56 12.79 15.00
C TRP A 134 11.14 11.69 13.99
N ALA A 135 10.14 10.88 14.34
CA ALA A 135 9.66 9.80 13.47
C ALA A 135 8.94 10.35 12.24
N GLN A 136 8.30 11.51 12.37
CA GLN A 136 7.73 12.23 11.24
C GLN A 136 8.81 12.67 10.26
N TRP A 137 9.90 13.30 10.73
CA TRP A 137 11.02 13.67 9.88
C TRP A 137 11.67 12.46 9.23
N MET A 138 11.88 11.39 9.99
CA MET A 138 12.43 10.14 9.47
C MET A 138 11.54 9.50 8.40
N SER A 139 10.21 9.61 8.52
CA SER A 139 9.30 9.09 7.49
C SER A 139 9.43 9.85 6.16
N TRP A 140 9.60 11.17 6.19
CA TRP A 140 9.84 11.95 4.97
C TRP A 140 11.23 11.71 4.37
N LEU A 141 12.24 11.56 5.22
CA LEU A 141 13.59 11.17 4.78
C LEU A 141 13.59 9.79 4.12
N MET A 142 12.89 8.82 4.73
CA MET A 142 12.74 7.48 4.19
C MET A 142 12.01 7.49 2.83
N LEU A 143 10.94 8.26 2.70
CA LEU A 143 10.25 8.45 1.42
C LEU A 143 11.20 9.02 0.36
N SER A 144 11.98 10.04 0.72
CA SER A 144 12.98 10.63 -0.18
C SER A 144 13.99 9.58 -0.63
N GLY A 145 14.45 8.72 0.28
CA GLY A 145 15.33 7.58 -0.03
C GLY A 145 14.69 6.57 -0.98
N ILE A 146 13.42 6.22 -0.76
CA ILE A 146 12.68 5.27 -1.63
C ILE A 146 12.53 5.83 -3.05
N VAL A 147 12.16 7.11 -3.20
CA VAL A 147 12.02 7.73 -4.53
C VAL A 147 13.38 7.88 -5.21
N THR A 148 14.44 8.19 -4.46
CA THR A 148 15.81 8.24 -4.99
C THR A 148 16.25 6.86 -5.48
N LEU A 149 15.98 5.80 -4.71
CA LEU A 149 16.27 4.43 -5.13
C LEU A 149 15.48 4.06 -6.41
N ALA A 150 14.21 4.41 -6.49
CA ALA A 150 13.40 4.20 -7.69
C ALA A 150 13.98 4.93 -8.91
N ALA A 151 14.45 6.17 -8.74
CA ALA A 151 15.11 6.93 -9.80
C ALA A 151 16.41 6.27 -10.29
N PHE A 152 17.22 5.72 -9.38
CA PHE A 152 18.42 4.96 -9.77
C PHE A 152 18.08 3.64 -10.48
N LEU A 153 17.04 2.93 -10.05
CA LEU A 153 16.56 1.72 -10.74
C LEU A 153 16.07 2.06 -12.15
N ASN A 154 15.30 3.14 -12.30
CA ASN A 154 14.86 3.65 -13.60
C ASN A 154 16.04 4.00 -14.51
N CYS A 155 17.06 4.67 -13.95
CA CYS A 155 18.28 4.98 -14.66
C CYS A 155 19.01 3.71 -15.14
N GLY A 156 19.18 2.72 -14.26
CA GLY A 156 19.83 1.44 -14.59
C GLY A 156 19.08 0.66 -15.67
N LEU A 157 17.76 0.56 -15.58
CA LEU A 157 16.93 -0.09 -16.61
C LEU A 157 17.00 0.67 -17.94
N SER A 158 16.95 2.00 -17.92
CA SER A 158 17.06 2.80 -19.13
C SER A 158 18.46 2.70 -19.77
N LEU A 159 19.49 2.58 -18.95
CA LEU A 159 20.84 2.32 -19.44
C LEU A 159 20.92 0.98 -20.20
N LEU A 160 20.34 -0.08 -19.62
CA LEU A 160 20.25 -1.39 -20.29
C LEU A 160 19.39 -1.34 -21.56
N ALA A 161 18.35 -0.50 -21.58
CA ALA A 161 17.47 -0.31 -22.72
C ALA A 161 18.10 0.47 -23.88
N VAL A 162 19.08 1.34 -23.64
CA VAL A 162 19.72 2.14 -24.70
C VAL A 162 21.17 1.71 -25.01
N ALA A 163 21.79 0.92 -24.14
CA ALA A 163 23.16 0.42 -24.37
C ALA A 163 23.20 -0.58 -25.52
N ASP A 164 24.21 -0.43 -26.38
CA ASP A 164 24.41 -1.31 -27.53
C ASP A 164 24.99 -2.66 -27.08
N ASP A 165 24.48 -3.74 -27.67
CA ASP A 165 24.79 -5.12 -27.29
C ASP A 165 26.28 -5.44 -27.40
N GLY A 166 26.84 -6.03 -26.35
CA GLY A 166 28.13 -6.71 -26.35
C GLY A 166 29.25 -6.07 -25.54
N ARG A 167 29.13 -4.86 -25.04
CA ARG A 167 30.20 -4.21 -24.25
C ARG A 167 29.76 -3.66 -22.89
N GLY A 168 28.58 -4.08 -22.36
CA GLY A 168 28.10 -3.72 -21.02
C GLY A 168 28.15 -2.21 -20.74
N PHE A 169 27.38 -1.65 -19.98
CA PHE A 169 27.35 -0.31 -19.35
C PHE A 169 28.05 0.91 -20.04
N PHE A 170 28.60 0.81 -21.25
CA PHE A 170 29.22 1.93 -21.95
C PHE A 170 28.25 2.60 -22.92
N ILE A 171 27.85 3.80 -22.57
CA ILE A 171 27.08 4.71 -23.43
C ILE A 171 28.03 5.22 -24.52
N ARG A 172 27.71 4.96 -25.80
CA ARG A 172 28.58 5.36 -26.93
C ARG A 172 28.34 6.77 -27.45
N GLY A 173 27.21 7.39 -27.07
CA GLY A 173 26.83 8.69 -27.60
C GLY A 173 26.35 9.67 -26.55
N THR A 174 26.43 10.94 -26.86
CA THR A 174 25.89 12.02 -26.02
C THR A 174 24.37 11.97 -25.91
N TYR A 175 23.70 11.39 -26.93
CA TYR A 175 22.24 11.24 -26.97
C TYR A 175 21.76 10.21 -25.91
N GLU A 176 22.33 9.01 -25.92
CA GLU A 176 21.99 7.95 -24.97
C GLU A 176 22.27 8.40 -23.54
N ALA A 177 23.43 9.04 -23.32
CA ALA A 177 23.78 9.64 -22.03
C ALA A 177 22.72 10.65 -21.58
N SER A 178 22.28 11.53 -22.48
CA SER A 178 21.29 12.54 -22.18
C SER A 178 19.92 11.93 -21.85
N VAL A 179 19.50 10.88 -22.55
CA VAL A 179 18.24 10.15 -22.29
C VAL A 179 18.26 9.51 -20.90
N VAL A 180 19.35 8.78 -20.57
CA VAL A 180 19.50 8.12 -19.27
C VAL A 180 19.53 9.14 -18.12
N MET A 181 20.28 10.25 -18.31
CA MET A 181 20.30 11.33 -17.31
C MET A 181 18.96 12.03 -17.18
N LEU A 182 18.21 12.20 -18.27
CA LEU A 182 16.87 12.75 -18.24
C LEU A 182 15.92 11.85 -17.44
N VAL A 183 15.96 10.52 -17.67
CA VAL A 183 15.16 9.55 -16.89
C VAL A 183 15.51 9.65 -15.40
N LEU A 184 16.80 9.66 -15.05
CA LEU A 184 17.23 9.79 -13.66
C LEU A 184 16.70 11.08 -13.03
N PHE A 185 16.93 12.22 -13.69
CA PHE A 185 16.55 13.52 -13.17
C PHE A 185 15.03 13.66 -13.04
N MET A 186 14.27 13.29 -14.08
CA MET A 186 12.81 13.38 -14.07
C MET A 186 12.17 12.42 -13.06
N SER A 187 12.71 11.18 -12.94
CA SER A 187 12.27 10.23 -11.92
C SER A 187 12.53 10.75 -10.51
N TRP A 188 13.69 11.39 -10.29
CA TRP A 188 14.03 12.00 -9.02
C TRP A 188 13.19 13.25 -8.73
N ALA A 189 12.92 14.08 -9.74
CA ALA A 189 12.06 15.28 -9.62
C ALA A 189 10.62 14.93 -9.19
N CYS A 190 10.17 13.70 -9.41
CA CYS A 190 8.89 13.18 -8.89
C CYS A 190 8.84 13.17 -7.35
N LEU A 191 9.96 13.41 -6.66
CA LEU A 191 9.99 13.66 -5.22
C LEU A 191 9.34 14.99 -4.83
N ILE A 192 9.34 15.99 -5.72
CA ILE A 192 8.82 17.34 -5.44
C ILE A 192 7.35 17.28 -4.96
N PRO A 193 6.42 16.57 -5.65
CA PRO A 193 5.05 16.44 -5.18
C PRO A 193 4.93 15.83 -3.77
N ALA A 194 5.84 14.91 -3.40
CA ALA A 194 5.86 14.32 -2.07
C ALA A 194 6.36 15.29 -1.00
N LEU A 195 7.34 16.13 -1.33
CA LEU A 195 7.91 17.10 -0.40
C LEU A 195 7.02 18.34 -0.22
N LEU A 196 6.14 18.65 -1.15
CA LEU A 196 5.23 19.78 -1.03
C LEU A 196 4.47 19.82 0.30
N PRO A 197 3.89 18.71 0.83
CA PRO A 197 3.28 18.70 2.14
C PRO A 197 4.26 18.95 3.30
N ALA A 198 5.51 18.50 3.17
CA ALA A 198 6.55 18.74 4.18
C ALA A 198 7.01 20.20 4.18
N LEU A 199 7.20 20.81 3.01
CA LEU A 199 7.51 22.23 2.86
C LEU A 199 6.37 23.12 3.35
N ARG A 200 5.15 22.62 3.25
CA ARG A 200 3.93 23.31 3.70
C ARG A 200 3.79 23.41 5.21
N ARG A 201 4.50 22.61 5.98
CA ARG A 201 4.61 22.73 7.45
C ARG A 201 5.57 23.82 7.93
N SER A 202 6.28 24.49 7.01
CA SER A 202 7.04 25.67 7.36
C SER A 202 6.10 26.79 7.80
N PRO A 203 6.55 27.79 8.59
CA PRO A 203 5.70 28.85 9.13
C PRO A 203 4.95 29.68 8.08
N LEU A 204 5.13 29.42 6.81
CA LEU A 204 4.51 30.10 5.66
C LEU A 204 3.05 29.71 5.36
N GLY A 205 2.35 29.01 6.24
CA GLY A 205 0.89 29.11 6.22
C GLY A 205 0.08 27.92 5.77
N ILE A 206 0.64 26.69 5.71
CA ILE A 206 -0.09 25.54 5.19
C ILE A 206 -0.53 24.54 6.26
N ALA A 207 -0.15 24.74 7.51
CA ALA A 207 -0.79 24.08 8.66
C ALA A 207 -2.33 24.21 8.63
N ARG A 208 -2.86 25.28 8.04
CA ARG A 208 -4.30 25.50 7.90
C ARG A 208 -5.02 24.53 6.94
N LEU A 209 -4.33 23.94 5.96
CA LEU A 209 -4.95 22.97 5.05
C LEU A 209 -5.08 21.57 5.68
N GLU A 210 -4.17 21.19 6.58
CA GLU A 210 -4.28 19.94 7.36
C GLU A 210 -5.47 20.01 8.32
N GLU A 211 -5.67 21.13 8.99
CA GLU A 211 -6.79 21.35 9.91
C GLU A 211 -8.13 21.41 9.16
N ALA A 212 -8.20 22.13 8.04
CA ALA A 212 -9.42 22.30 7.27
C ALA A 212 -9.83 21.03 6.51
N ALA A 213 -8.89 20.16 6.10
CA ALA A 213 -9.16 18.95 5.32
C ALA A 213 -9.19 17.66 6.15
N GLY A 214 -8.85 17.69 7.44
CA GLY A 214 -8.78 16.51 8.30
C GLY A 214 -7.74 15.46 7.86
N TRP A 215 -6.72 15.88 7.11
CA TRP A 215 -5.68 14.99 6.60
C TRP A 215 -4.59 14.77 7.66
N THR A 216 -4.36 13.51 8.01
CA THR A 216 -3.29 13.12 8.93
C THR A 216 -1.96 12.99 8.19
N ASN A 217 -0.83 13.06 8.93
CA ASN A 217 0.50 12.83 8.37
C ASN A 217 0.61 11.49 7.61
N ILE A 218 -0.08 10.46 8.10
CA ILE A 218 -0.12 9.14 7.44
C ILE A 218 -0.76 9.22 6.06
N ARG A 219 -1.86 9.96 5.92
CA ARG A 219 -2.54 10.14 4.63
C ARG A 219 -1.70 10.97 3.67
N LEU A 220 -1.09 12.05 4.14
CA LEU A 220 -0.21 12.89 3.34
C LEU A 220 1.00 12.12 2.87
N LEU A 221 1.62 11.33 3.73
CA LEU A 221 2.75 10.48 3.37
C LEU A 221 2.33 9.39 2.37
N ALA A 222 1.19 8.73 2.58
CA ALA A 222 0.65 7.76 1.64
C ALA A 222 0.35 8.40 0.28
N LEU A 223 -0.23 9.59 0.25
CA LEU A 223 -0.46 10.35 -0.98
C LEU A 223 0.86 10.70 -1.67
N GLY A 224 1.81 11.28 -0.94
CA GLY A 224 3.13 11.64 -1.46
C GLY A 224 3.86 10.43 -2.05
N THR A 225 3.87 9.31 -1.33
CA THR A 225 4.46 8.04 -1.80
C THR A 225 3.80 7.57 -3.09
N THR A 226 2.47 7.51 -3.08
CA THR A 226 1.70 7.02 -4.23
C THR A 226 1.91 7.90 -5.47
N VAL A 227 1.78 9.22 -5.34
CA VAL A 227 1.94 10.14 -6.47
C VAL A 227 3.37 10.12 -6.99
N SER A 228 4.37 10.21 -6.12
CA SER A 228 5.77 10.25 -6.53
C SER A 228 6.21 8.97 -7.22
N LEU A 229 5.85 7.79 -6.66
CA LEU A 229 6.20 6.52 -7.28
C LEU A 229 5.40 6.25 -8.55
N THR A 230 4.11 6.61 -8.62
CA THR A 230 3.32 6.52 -9.86
C THR A 230 3.99 7.29 -10.99
N LEU A 231 4.35 8.53 -10.74
CA LEU A 231 5.03 9.36 -11.75
C LEU A 231 6.42 8.80 -12.08
N SER A 232 7.21 8.42 -11.08
CA SER A 232 8.57 7.90 -11.26
C SER A 232 8.57 6.61 -12.09
N PHE A 233 7.66 5.68 -11.84
CA PHE A 233 7.56 4.40 -12.59
C PHE A 233 7.15 4.59 -14.05
N CYS A 234 6.39 5.64 -14.36
CA CYS A 234 6.03 5.97 -15.74
C CYS A 234 7.14 6.71 -16.52
N MET A 235 8.15 7.29 -15.86
CA MET A 235 9.17 8.13 -16.51
C MET A 235 9.98 7.37 -17.58
N PRO A 236 10.47 6.13 -17.35
CA PRO A 236 11.19 5.40 -18.39
C PRO A 236 10.33 5.19 -19.64
N LEU A 237 9.09 4.74 -19.49
CA LEU A 237 8.17 4.53 -20.61
C LEU A 237 7.87 5.83 -21.37
N LEU A 238 7.68 6.95 -20.64
CA LEU A 238 7.42 8.27 -21.25
C LEU A 238 8.61 8.78 -22.07
N ILE A 239 9.83 8.58 -21.57
CA ILE A 239 11.04 9.14 -22.17
C ILE A 239 11.59 8.23 -23.27
N LEU A 240 11.62 6.90 -23.04
CA LEU A 240 12.09 5.92 -24.02
C LEU A 240 11.07 5.69 -25.14
N GLY A 241 9.77 5.89 -24.86
CA GLY A 241 8.68 5.56 -25.75
C GLY A 241 8.45 4.04 -25.91
N GLU A 242 9.04 3.24 -25.00
CA GLU A 242 8.91 1.78 -24.95
C GLU A 242 9.10 1.27 -23.52
N PRO A 243 8.51 0.12 -23.13
CA PRO A 243 8.65 -0.44 -21.80
C PRO A 243 10.11 -0.82 -21.50
N PRO A 244 10.72 -0.32 -20.43
CA PRO A 244 12.17 -0.42 -20.23
C PRO A 244 12.68 -1.86 -20.03
N ILE A 245 11.87 -2.77 -19.45
CA ILE A 245 12.26 -4.18 -19.30
C ILE A 245 12.30 -4.85 -20.67
N LEU A 246 11.28 -4.65 -21.51
CA LEU A 246 11.24 -5.25 -22.85
C LEU A 246 12.36 -4.71 -23.74
N ALA A 247 12.60 -3.38 -23.69
CA ALA A 247 13.69 -2.76 -24.41
C ALA A 247 15.06 -3.30 -23.97
N ALA A 248 15.27 -3.46 -22.66
CA ALA A 248 16.51 -4.02 -22.11
C ALA A 248 16.69 -5.50 -22.50
N MET A 249 15.61 -6.30 -22.52
CA MET A 249 15.66 -7.70 -22.97
C MET A 249 16.01 -7.82 -24.45
N GLN A 250 15.49 -6.95 -25.30
CA GLN A 250 15.80 -6.94 -26.74
C GLN A 250 17.24 -6.55 -27.02
N ARG A 251 17.86 -5.72 -26.16
CA ARG A 251 19.21 -5.19 -26.36
C ARG A 251 20.31 -5.93 -25.59
N SER A 252 19.96 -6.68 -24.55
CA SER A 252 20.91 -7.42 -23.71
C SER A 252 20.50 -8.87 -23.55
N ALA A 253 21.16 -9.75 -24.28
CA ALA A 253 20.96 -11.20 -24.19
C ALA A 253 21.18 -11.75 -22.77
N ARG A 254 22.16 -11.15 -22.04
CA ARG A 254 22.39 -11.51 -20.63
C ARG A 254 21.22 -11.12 -19.73
N PHE A 255 20.71 -9.89 -19.89
CA PHE A 255 19.55 -9.45 -19.11
C PHE A 255 18.30 -10.27 -19.45
N ALA A 256 18.07 -10.57 -20.76
CA ALA A 256 17.01 -11.45 -21.19
C ALA A 256 17.12 -12.83 -20.54
N ALA A 257 18.29 -13.45 -20.55
CA ALA A 257 18.55 -14.75 -19.92
C ALA A 257 18.30 -14.71 -18.40
N ASP A 258 18.70 -13.64 -17.72
CA ASP A 258 18.45 -13.47 -16.28
C ASP A 258 16.96 -13.30 -15.97
N MET A 259 16.21 -12.59 -16.83
CA MET A 259 14.76 -12.39 -16.67
C MET A 259 13.94 -13.63 -17.05
N THR A 260 14.35 -14.39 -18.06
CA THR A 260 13.57 -15.55 -18.57
C THR A 260 13.98 -16.90 -17.98
N GLY A 261 15.03 -16.96 -17.18
CA GLY A 261 15.24 -18.18 -16.41
C GLY A 261 16.63 -18.80 -16.34
N ASN A 262 17.70 -18.02 -16.23
CA ASN A 262 18.99 -18.56 -15.75
C ASN A 262 18.87 -19.25 -14.38
N ARG A 263 17.82 -18.90 -13.60
CA ARG A 263 17.47 -19.50 -12.30
C ARG A 263 16.54 -20.71 -12.42
N GLY A 264 16.08 -21.04 -13.65
CA GLY A 264 15.04 -22.04 -13.92
C GLY A 264 13.64 -21.58 -13.47
N ALA A 265 12.61 -22.16 -14.06
CA ALA A 265 11.21 -21.85 -13.72
C ALA A 265 10.93 -22.05 -12.22
N ALA A 266 11.46 -23.12 -11.61
CA ALA A 266 11.29 -23.40 -10.17
C ALA A 266 11.88 -22.30 -9.29
N GLY A 267 13.01 -21.70 -9.66
CA GLY A 267 13.61 -20.58 -8.90
C GLY A 267 12.74 -19.33 -8.94
N LEU A 268 12.19 -18.97 -10.09
CA LEU A 268 11.28 -17.82 -10.23
C LEU A 268 9.98 -18.01 -9.44
N LEU A 269 9.38 -19.20 -9.51
CA LEU A 269 8.16 -19.53 -8.74
C LEU A 269 8.41 -19.43 -7.24
N ARG A 270 9.53 -19.97 -6.77
CA ARG A 270 9.97 -19.89 -5.37
C ARG A 270 10.14 -18.43 -4.92
N ASP A 271 10.84 -17.60 -5.72
CA ASP A 271 11.14 -16.20 -5.37
C ASP A 271 9.83 -15.37 -5.26
N ASN A 272 8.83 -15.66 -6.08
CA ASN A 272 7.48 -15.08 -5.95
C ASN A 272 6.80 -15.48 -4.63
N LEU A 273 6.87 -16.77 -4.24
CA LEU A 273 6.31 -17.23 -2.97
C LEU A 273 7.02 -16.61 -1.77
N TYR A 274 8.34 -16.48 -1.82
CA TYR A 274 9.10 -15.82 -0.76
C TYR A 274 8.72 -14.33 -0.65
N SER A 275 8.60 -13.65 -1.77
CA SER A 275 8.12 -12.26 -1.79
C SER A 275 6.71 -12.12 -1.21
N LEU A 276 5.79 -13.04 -1.53
CA LEU A 276 4.45 -13.04 -0.96
C LEU A 276 4.46 -13.14 0.57
N VAL A 277 5.27 -14.05 1.14
CA VAL A 277 5.39 -14.20 2.60
C VAL A 277 5.78 -12.87 3.24
N TRP A 278 6.80 -12.21 2.70
CA TRP A 278 7.26 -10.93 3.23
C TRP A 278 6.28 -9.79 3.02
N ILE A 279 5.58 -9.75 1.88
CA ILE A 279 4.52 -8.76 1.62
C ILE A 279 3.40 -8.91 2.65
N LEU A 280 2.96 -10.13 2.96
CA LEU A 280 1.90 -10.37 3.93
C LEU A 280 2.33 -9.98 5.35
N LEU A 281 3.55 -10.36 5.77
CA LEU A 281 4.12 -9.96 7.06
C LEU A 281 4.27 -8.43 7.13
N GLY A 282 4.80 -7.81 6.08
CA GLY A 282 4.93 -6.36 5.99
C GLY A 282 3.59 -5.64 6.03
N ALA A 283 2.57 -6.16 5.35
CA ALA A 283 1.23 -5.57 5.30
C ALA A 283 0.57 -5.49 6.68
N VAL A 284 0.73 -6.55 7.48
CA VAL A 284 0.20 -6.61 8.85
C VAL A 284 0.79 -5.48 9.72
N LEU A 285 2.10 -5.28 9.64
CA LEU A 285 2.79 -4.20 10.35
C LEU A 285 2.45 -2.82 9.75
N ALA A 286 2.38 -2.71 8.42
CA ALA A 286 2.12 -1.46 7.71
C ALA A 286 0.73 -0.88 7.95
N VAL A 287 -0.24 -1.67 8.41
CA VAL A 287 -1.53 -1.15 8.87
C VAL A 287 -1.59 -0.85 10.36
N GLY A 288 -0.48 -0.94 11.07
CA GLY A 288 -0.33 -0.51 12.45
C GLY A 288 -0.68 -1.56 13.50
N MET A 289 -0.49 -2.85 13.20
CA MET A 289 -0.57 -3.92 14.21
C MET A 289 0.45 -3.66 15.32
N GLY A 290 0.02 -3.80 16.57
CA GLY A 290 0.88 -3.55 17.74
C GLY A 290 1.14 -2.08 18.06
N ILE A 291 0.66 -1.12 17.25
CA ILE A 291 0.68 0.32 17.56
C ILE A 291 -0.74 0.82 17.82
N ARG A 292 -1.69 0.44 16.94
CA ARG A 292 -3.07 0.94 16.97
C ARG A 292 -4.12 -0.14 16.82
N ARG A 293 -3.71 -1.34 16.41
CA ARG A 293 -4.61 -2.45 16.07
C ARG A 293 -4.11 -3.74 16.72
N ASP A 294 -5.05 -4.51 17.20
CA ASP A 294 -4.84 -5.93 17.50
C ASP A 294 -4.89 -6.76 16.20
N ALA A 295 -4.69 -8.06 16.29
CA ALA A 295 -4.68 -8.95 15.13
C ALA A 295 -6.01 -8.96 14.37
N ASN A 296 -7.17 -8.97 15.07
CA ASN A 296 -8.49 -8.99 14.44
C ASN A 296 -8.79 -7.67 13.73
N GLN A 297 -8.50 -6.54 14.39
CA GLN A 297 -8.63 -5.20 13.79
C GLN A 297 -7.70 -5.02 12.59
N THR A 298 -6.54 -5.67 12.59
CA THR A 298 -5.59 -5.67 11.47
C THR A 298 -6.16 -6.41 10.28
N LEU A 299 -6.70 -7.61 10.47
CA LEU A 299 -7.33 -8.39 9.40
C LEU A 299 -8.56 -7.67 8.84
N ASP A 300 -9.41 -7.10 9.70
CA ASP A 300 -10.55 -6.29 9.29
C ASP A 300 -10.10 -5.07 8.47
N ARG A 301 -9.01 -4.40 8.90
CA ARG A 301 -8.47 -3.23 8.20
C ARG A 301 -7.91 -3.59 6.83
N LEU A 302 -7.26 -4.72 6.69
CA LEU A 302 -6.79 -5.26 5.42
C LEU A 302 -7.96 -5.77 4.55
N GLY A 303 -9.14 -5.99 5.14
CA GLY A 303 -10.29 -6.60 4.46
C GLY A 303 -10.11 -8.09 4.22
N LEU A 304 -9.27 -8.74 5.03
CA LEU A 304 -9.06 -10.18 4.98
C LEU A 304 -10.08 -10.88 5.88
N GLN A 305 -11.10 -11.46 5.26
CA GLN A 305 -12.22 -12.08 5.95
C GLN A 305 -12.38 -13.52 5.50
N ARG A 306 -12.95 -14.35 6.38
CA ARG A 306 -13.34 -15.72 6.02
C ARG A 306 -14.38 -15.67 4.89
N ILE A 307 -14.19 -16.51 3.89
CA ILE A 307 -15.08 -16.58 2.75
C ILE A 307 -16.16 -17.63 3.00
N SER A 308 -17.42 -17.30 2.72
CA SER A 308 -18.51 -18.27 2.68
C SER A 308 -18.59 -18.90 1.28
N ILE A 309 -19.23 -20.08 1.18
CA ILE A 309 -19.44 -20.76 -0.11
C ILE A 309 -20.17 -19.85 -1.11
N LEU A 310 -21.16 -19.09 -0.66
CA LEU A 310 -21.86 -18.13 -1.52
C LEU A 310 -20.91 -17.05 -2.06
N ARG A 311 -20.07 -16.47 -1.20
CA ARG A 311 -19.07 -15.46 -1.64
C ARG A 311 -18.03 -16.05 -2.56
N LEU A 312 -17.64 -17.30 -2.37
CA LEU A 312 -16.77 -18.01 -3.29
C LEU A 312 -17.43 -18.18 -4.67
N GLY A 313 -18.70 -18.58 -4.71
CA GLY A 313 -19.46 -18.65 -5.97
C GLY A 313 -19.57 -17.31 -6.67
N VAL A 314 -19.80 -16.22 -5.92
CA VAL A 314 -19.77 -14.85 -6.46
C VAL A 314 -18.38 -14.50 -6.99
N ALA A 315 -17.30 -14.84 -6.30
CA ALA A 315 -15.94 -14.58 -6.79
C ALA A 315 -15.66 -15.30 -8.10
N VAL A 316 -16.04 -16.58 -8.23
CA VAL A 316 -15.89 -17.36 -9.48
C VAL A 316 -16.69 -16.72 -10.62
N LEU A 317 -17.94 -16.30 -10.38
CA LEU A 317 -18.72 -15.60 -11.37
C LEU A 317 -18.08 -14.27 -11.79
N LEU A 318 -17.59 -13.48 -10.84
CA LEU A 318 -16.89 -12.22 -11.12
C LEU A 318 -15.59 -12.45 -11.90
N THR A 319 -14.87 -13.54 -11.64
CA THR A 319 -13.69 -13.94 -12.43
C THR A 319 -14.09 -14.20 -13.88
N ALA A 320 -15.15 -14.98 -14.12
CA ALA A 320 -15.62 -15.26 -15.48
C ALA A 320 -16.08 -13.97 -16.21
N LEU A 321 -16.77 -13.06 -15.50
CA LEU A 321 -17.16 -11.76 -16.05
C LEU A 321 -15.95 -10.88 -16.34
N LEU A 322 -14.91 -10.91 -15.50
CA LEU A 322 -13.68 -10.15 -15.70
C LEU A 322 -12.89 -10.69 -16.91
N LEU A 323 -12.85 -12.00 -17.12
CA LEU A 323 -12.27 -12.62 -18.32
C LEU A 323 -13.00 -12.16 -19.59
N GLY A 324 -14.33 -12.23 -19.60
CA GLY A 324 -15.12 -11.73 -20.74
C GLY A 324 -14.94 -10.23 -20.99
N LEU A 325 -14.82 -9.42 -19.91
CA LEU A 325 -14.49 -8.01 -20.04
C LEU A 325 -13.09 -7.81 -20.60
N GLY A 326 -12.11 -8.64 -20.20
CA GLY A 326 -10.74 -8.63 -20.72
C GLY A 326 -10.68 -8.80 -22.23
N GLU A 327 -11.40 -9.79 -22.77
CA GLU A 327 -11.50 -10.01 -24.21
C GLU A 327 -12.11 -8.81 -24.96
N LEU A 328 -13.18 -8.23 -24.40
CA LEU A 328 -13.82 -7.05 -25.00
C LEU A 328 -12.90 -5.82 -24.98
N MET A 329 -12.15 -5.65 -23.88
CA MET A 329 -11.17 -4.56 -23.75
C MET A 329 -10.03 -4.74 -24.75
N ASP A 330 -9.47 -5.93 -24.85
CA ASP A 330 -8.40 -6.22 -25.80
C ASP A 330 -8.84 -5.90 -27.24
N LEU A 331 -10.01 -6.37 -27.65
CA LEU A 331 -10.58 -6.06 -28.94
C LEU A 331 -10.76 -4.55 -29.17
N GLY A 332 -11.31 -3.83 -28.20
CA GLY A 332 -11.58 -2.39 -28.31
C GLY A 332 -10.29 -1.56 -28.33
N ILE A 333 -9.35 -1.87 -27.43
CA ILE A 333 -8.08 -1.17 -27.32
C ILE A 333 -7.23 -1.43 -28.57
N THR A 334 -7.08 -2.70 -28.98
CA THR A 334 -6.30 -3.05 -30.16
C THR A 334 -6.82 -2.36 -31.41
N ARG A 335 -8.13 -2.36 -31.66
CA ARG A 335 -8.72 -1.62 -32.79
C ARG A 335 -8.46 -0.12 -32.72
N THR A 336 -8.59 0.47 -31.54
CA THR A 336 -8.35 1.89 -31.34
C THR A 336 -6.89 2.25 -31.62
N TRP A 337 -5.95 1.49 -31.04
CA TRP A 337 -4.51 1.72 -31.26
C TRP A 337 -4.11 1.57 -32.71
N GLN A 338 -4.62 0.54 -33.39
CA GLN A 338 -4.38 0.33 -34.83
C GLN A 338 -4.95 1.47 -35.68
N ALA A 339 -6.15 1.96 -35.39
CA ALA A 339 -6.78 3.06 -36.12
C ALA A 339 -5.96 4.37 -36.03
N PHE A 340 -5.27 4.60 -34.90
CA PHE A 340 -4.41 5.77 -34.72
C PHE A 340 -2.92 5.52 -35.05
N GLY A 341 -2.54 4.30 -35.40
CA GLY A 341 -1.14 3.94 -35.69
C GLY A 341 -0.24 4.03 -34.47
N TRP A 342 -0.79 3.90 -33.24
CA TRP A 342 -0.01 3.95 -32.02
C TRP A 342 0.71 2.64 -31.76
N LYS A 343 1.89 2.73 -31.08
CA LYS A 343 2.65 1.54 -30.70
C LYS A 343 1.87 0.68 -29.70
N THR A 344 1.89 -0.62 -29.92
CA THR A 344 1.32 -1.64 -29.03
C THR A 344 2.41 -2.34 -28.24
N THR A 345 2.02 -3.00 -27.15
CA THR A 345 2.91 -3.88 -26.38
C THR A 345 3.36 -5.05 -27.27
N ASP A 346 4.64 -5.36 -27.28
CA ASP A 346 5.20 -6.50 -28.01
C ASP A 346 4.79 -7.81 -27.31
N ALA A 347 3.81 -8.49 -27.90
CA ALA A 347 3.28 -9.74 -27.39
C ALA A 347 4.33 -10.86 -27.34
N SER A 348 5.28 -10.88 -28.30
CA SER A 348 6.33 -11.90 -28.35
C SER A 348 7.34 -11.71 -27.20
N ALA A 349 7.72 -10.48 -26.91
CA ALA A 349 8.58 -10.14 -25.80
C ALA A 349 7.90 -10.40 -24.44
N ILE A 350 6.60 -10.12 -24.32
CA ILE A 350 5.81 -10.45 -23.11
C ILE A 350 5.74 -11.97 -22.94
N ASN A 351 5.45 -12.72 -23.97
CA ASN A 351 5.42 -14.18 -23.90
C ASN A 351 6.79 -14.76 -23.51
N ALA A 352 7.89 -14.21 -24.03
CA ALA A 352 9.23 -14.60 -23.61
C ALA A 352 9.47 -14.29 -22.13
N LEU A 353 9.08 -13.09 -21.64
CA LEU A 353 9.24 -12.68 -20.25
C LEU A 353 8.49 -13.61 -19.28
N PHE A 354 7.28 -14.05 -19.65
CA PHE A 354 6.44 -14.90 -18.80
C PHE A 354 6.55 -16.40 -19.12
N SER A 355 7.37 -16.80 -20.08
CA SER A 355 7.47 -18.20 -20.55
C SER A 355 7.71 -19.22 -19.44
N SER A 356 8.52 -18.88 -18.43
CA SER A 356 8.80 -19.73 -17.27
C SER A 356 7.57 -20.03 -16.39
N TYR A 357 6.51 -19.24 -16.52
CA TYR A 357 5.25 -19.41 -15.78
C TYR A 357 4.19 -20.19 -16.57
N PHE A 358 4.39 -20.45 -17.86
CA PHE A 358 3.41 -21.18 -18.70
C PHE A 358 3.39 -22.67 -18.38
N THR A 359 3.10 -22.98 -17.14
CA THR A 359 2.91 -24.33 -16.59
C THR A 359 1.73 -24.33 -15.63
N PRO A 360 1.07 -25.49 -15.37
CA PRO A 360 -0.02 -25.54 -14.39
C PRO A 360 0.41 -25.05 -12.98
N LEU A 361 1.63 -25.39 -12.55
CA LEU A 361 2.19 -24.91 -11.28
C LEU A 361 2.43 -23.39 -11.34
N GLY A 362 2.94 -22.88 -12.45
CA GLY A 362 3.15 -21.45 -12.66
C GLY A 362 1.85 -20.66 -12.59
N ALA A 363 0.77 -21.17 -13.20
CA ALA A 363 -0.55 -20.59 -13.12
C ALA A 363 -1.06 -20.47 -11.67
N ILE A 364 -0.87 -21.54 -10.86
CA ILE A 364 -1.24 -21.52 -9.43
C ILE A 364 -0.41 -20.48 -8.67
N VAL A 365 0.91 -20.48 -8.85
CA VAL A 365 1.80 -19.57 -8.12
C VAL A 365 1.51 -18.12 -8.48
N ILE A 366 1.40 -17.78 -9.77
CA ILE A 366 1.08 -16.40 -10.20
C ILE A 366 -0.30 -16.00 -9.70
N GLY A 367 -1.33 -16.84 -9.88
CA GLY A 367 -2.67 -16.55 -9.38
C GLY A 367 -2.70 -16.26 -7.88
N VAL A 368 -1.95 -17.03 -7.08
CA VAL A 368 -1.89 -16.81 -5.62
C VAL A 368 -1.06 -15.58 -5.29
N THR A 369 0.12 -15.40 -5.89
CA THR A 369 1.04 -14.33 -5.51
C THR A 369 0.57 -12.96 -5.99
N ALA A 370 0.07 -12.85 -7.22
CA ALA A 370 -0.53 -11.61 -7.72
C ALA A 370 -1.87 -11.34 -7.00
N GLY A 371 -2.79 -12.30 -7.01
CA GLY A 371 -4.11 -12.12 -6.40
C GLY A 371 -4.04 -11.74 -4.93
N LEU A 372 -3.23 -12.41 -4.11
CA LEU A 372 -3.16 -12.10 -2.68
C LEU A 372 -2.18 -10.96 -2.39
N GLY A 373 -0.98 -11.00 -2.96
CA GLY A 373 0.08 -10.02 -2.67
C GLY A 373 -0.31 -8.60 -3.11
N GLU A 374 -0.74 -8.45 -4.37
CA GLU A 374 -1.09 -7.14 -4.93
C GLU A 374 -2.39 -6.60 -4.34
N GLU A 375 -3.41 -7.45 -4.13
CA GLU A 375 -4.65 -7.02 -3.53
C GLU A 375 -4.48 -6.61 -2.06
N VAL A 376 -3.66 -7.30 -1.28
CA VAL A 376 -3.36 -6.88 0.09
C VAL A 376 -2.60 -5.55 0.09
N ALA A 377 -1.61 -5.38 -0.77
CA ALA A 377 -0.82 -4.15 -0.86
C ALA A 377 -1.67 -2.96 -1.34
N VAL A 378 -2.42 -3.12 -2.44
CA VAL A 378 -3.16 -2.02 -3.05
C VAL A 378 -4.54 -1.84 -2.42
N ARG A 379 -5.35 -2.89 -2.35
CA ARG A 379 -6.75 -2.82 -1.87
C ARG A 379 -6.85 -2.91 -0.35
N GLY A 380 -5.91 -3.61 0.29
CA GLY A 380 -5.82 -3.68 1.75
C GLY A 380 -5.17 -2.45 2.38
N ILE A 381 -4.05 -1.97 1.86
CA ILE A 381 -3.26 -0.88 2.46
C ILE A 381 -3.61 0.49 1.86
N LEU A 382 -3.51 0.66 0.53
CA LEU A 382 -3.60 1.97 -0.12
C LEU A 382 -5.04 2.44 -0.34
N GLN A 383 -5.90 1.59 -0.93
CA GLN A 383 -7.27 1.99 -1.31
C GLN A 383 -8.10 2.56 -0.16
N PRO A 384 -8.07 2.03 1.08
CA PRO A 384 -8.82 2.64 2.18
C PRO A 384 -8.33 4.03 2.61
N ARG A 385 -7.09 4.40 2.23
CA ARG A 385 -6.52 5.73 2.52
C ARG A 385 -6.71 6.74 1.41
N LEU A 386 -6.62 6.29 0.15
CA LEU A 386 -6.50 7.15 -1.03
C LEU A 386 -7.69 7.02 -2.00
N GLY A 387 -8.60 6.07 -1.73
CA GLY A 387 -9.69 5.75 -2.65
C GLY A 387 -9.25 4.87 -3.83
N ILE A 388 -10.23 4.51 -4.68
CA ILE A 388 -10.01 3.57 -5.79
C ILE A 388 -9.06 4.18 -6.83
N LEU A 389 -9.30 5.41 -7.25
CA LEU A 389 -8.60 6.01 -8.40
C LEU A 389 -7.09 6.12 -8.14
N LEU A 390 -6.67 6.78 -7.06
CA LEU A 390 -5.24 7.00 -6.78
C LEU A 390 -4.50 5.69 -6.50
N SER A 391 -5.10 4.76 -5.74
CA SER A 391 -4.49 3.46 -5.52
C SER A 391 -4.38 2.64 -6.81
N ASN A 392 -5.32 2.82 -7.75
CA ASN A 392 -5.29 2.16 -9.04
C ASN A 392 -4.27 2.78 -10.01
N CYS A 393 -4.10 4.11 -9.99
CA CYS A 393 -3.01 4.74 -10.75
C CYS A 393 -1.64 4.17 -10.34
N PHE A 394 -1.41 3.99 -9.04
CA PHE A 394 -0.17 3.36 -8.55
C PHE A 394 -0.05 1.90 -9.02
N PHE A 395 -1.13 1.13 -8.89
CA PHE A 395 -1.17 -0.25 -9.37
C PHE A 395 -0.81 -0.35 -10.85
N THR A 396 -1.42 0.48 -11.70
CA THR A 396 -1.14 0.51 -13.13
C THR A 396 0.29 0.94 -13.42
N ALA A 397 0.81 1.95 -12.73
CA ALA A 397 2.16 2.46 -12.94
C ALA A 397 3.25 1.42 -12.64
N MET A 398 3.04 0.50 -11.69
CA MET A 398 3.98 -0.61 -11.45
C MET A 398 4.15 -1.51 -12.67
N HIS A 399 3.18 -1.56 -13.57
CA HIS A 399 3.21 -2.34 -14.80
C HIS A 399 3.84 -1.59 -15.99
N ALA A 400 4.17 -0.30 -15.84
CA ALA A 400 4.78 0.51 -16.91
C ALA A 400 6.20 0.05 -17.31
N TYR A 401 6.82 -0.79 -16.51
CA TYR A 401 8.12 -1.38 -16.85
C TYR A 401 8.05 -2.44 -17.94
N GLN A 402 6.90 -3.14 -18.07
CA GLN A 402 6.73 -4.27 -18.99
C GLN A 402 5.64 -4.06 -20.03
N TYR A 403 4.72 -3.12 -19.82
CA TYR A 403 3.60 -2.87 -20.73
C TYR A 403 3.66 -1.48 -21.34
N HIS A 404 3.27 -1.39 -22.62
CA HIS A 404 3.02 -0.13 -23.29
C HIS A 404 1.61 0.39 -22.94
N TRP A 405 1.24 1.58 -23.42
CA TRP A 405 0.01 2.27 -23.03
C TRP A 405 -1.28 1.50 -23.33
N ASP A 406 -1.31 0.65 -24.37
CA ASP A 406 -2.43 -0.24 -24.70
C ASP A 406 -2.72 -1.21 -23.56
N ALA A 407 -1.74 -2.02 -23.17
CA ALA A 407 -1.90 -2.97 -22.07
C ALA A 407 -2.06 -2.26 -20.72
N LEU A 408 -1.44 -1.08 -20.51
CA LEU A 408 -1.67 -0.28 -19.30
C LEU A 408 -3.12 0.20 -19.20
N CYS A 409 -3.81 0.50 -20.30
CA CYS A 409 -5.25 0.78 -20.29
C CYS A 409 -6.05 -0.42 -19.79
N SER A 410 -5.73 -1.63 -20.26
CA SER A 410 -6.37 -2.86 -19.77
C SER A 410 -6.13 -3.09 -18.27
N VAL A 411 -4.88 -2.95 -17.82
CA VAL A 411 -4.51 -3.04 -16.39
C VAL A 411 -5.26 -1.99 -15.56
N PHE A 412 -5.38 -0.76 -16.06
CA PHE A 412 -6.10 0.30 -15.37
C PHE A 412 -7.59 -0.01 -15.20
N ILE A 413 -8.26 -0.46 -16.26
CA ILE A 413 -9.69 -0.80 -16.21
C ILE A 413 -9.92 -2.01 -15.31
N THR A 414 -9.12 -3.07 -15.45
CA THR A 414 -9.15 -4.25 -14.58
C THR A 414 -8.97 -3.86 -13.13
N GLY A 415 -7.99 -3.01 -12.84
CA GLY A 415 -7.72 -2.53 -11.51
C GLY A 415 -8.84 -1.69 -10.90
N LEU A 416 -9.57 -0.89 -11.69
CA LEU A 416 -10.78 -0.19 -11.26
C LEU A 416 -11.89 -1.17 -10.88
N VAL A 417 -12.11 -2.22 -11.68
CA VAL A 417 -13.10 -3.27 -11.40
C VAL A 417 -12.77 -3.98 -10.09
N LEU A 418 -11.52 -4.40 -9.89
CA LEU A 418 -11.06 -5.02 -8.65
C LEU A 418 -11.24 -4.07 -7.44
N GLY A 419 -10.94 -2.79 -7.60
CA GLY A 419 -11.18 -1.77 -6.58
C GLY A 419 -12.66 -1.61 -6.22
N LEU A 420 -13.57 -1.70 -7.19
CA LEU A 420 -15.03 -1.70 -6.98
C LEU A 420 -15.49 -2.98 -6.28
N ILE A 421 -14.99 -4.15 -6.69
CA ILE A 421 -15.27 -5.43 -6.04
C ILE A 421 -14.87 -5.34 -4.57
N ARG A 422 -13.66 -4.89 -4.26
CA ARG A 422 -13.21 -4.68 -2.88
C ARG A 422 -14.13 -3.73 -2.11
N LYS A 423 -14.56 -2.63 -2.72
CA LYS A 423 -15.45 -1.66 -2.07
C LYS A 423 -16.82 -2.24 -1.74
N LYS A 424 -17.34 -3.13 -2.60
CA LYS A 424 -18.67 -3.75 -2.44
C LYS A 424 -18.62 -5.04 -1.60
N THR A 425 -17.45 -5.66 -1.47
CA THR A 425 -17.26 -6.91 -0.74
C THR A 425 -16.13 -6.77 0.29
N ASN A 426 -14.96 -7.29 0.00
CA ASN A 426 -13.74 -7.20 0.81
C ASN A 426 -12.48 -7.55 -0.03
N THR A 427 -11.29 -7.41 0.56
CA THR A 427 -10.03 -7.72 -0.13
C THR A 427 -9.88 -9.22 -0.45
N THR A 428 -10.43 -10.12 0.38
CA THR A 428 -10.38 -11.57 0.11
C THR A 428 -11.10 -11.91 -1.20
N VAL A 429 -12.30 -11.37 -1.42
CA VAL A 429 -13.05 -11.60 -2.66
C VAL A 429 -12.31 -11.01 -3.87
N SER A 430 -11.80 -9.78 -3.74
CA SER A 430 -10.99 -9.15 -4.81
C SER A 430 -9.76 -9.99 -5.14
N ALA A 431 -9.05 -10.52 -4.12
CA ALA A 431 -7.87 -11.36 -4.30
C ALA A 431 -8.19 -12.68 -5.03
N ILE A 432 -9.33 -13.30 -4.74
CA ILE A 432 -9.76 -14.53 -5.44
C ILE A 432 -10.12 -14.22 -6.90
N VAL A 433 -10.79 -13.09 -7.15
CA VAL A 433 -11.14 -12.68 -8.51
C VAL A 433 -9.89 -12.37 -9.33
N HIS A 434 -8.95 -11.60 -8.78
CA HIS A 434 -7.68 -11.26 -9.43
C HIS A 434 -6.83 -12.52 -9.68
N GLY A 435 -6.59 -13.30 -8.62
CA GLY A 435 -5.81 -14.52 -8.76
C GLY A 435 -6.44 -15.56 -9.69
N GLY A 436 -7.77 -15.67 -9.69
CA GLY A 436 -8.50 -16.52 -10.62
C GLY A 436 -8.39 -16.05 -12.08
N PHE A 437 -8.41 -14.72 -12.29
CA PHE A 437 -8.19 -14.11 -13.60
C PHE A 437 -6.80 -14.45 -14.14
N ASP A 438 -5.74 -14.18 -13.37
CA ASP A 438 -4.36 -14.47 -13.79
C ASP A 438 -4.10 -15.97 -13.96
N PHE A 439 -4.67 -16.80 -13.07
CA PHE A 439 -4.58 -18.25 -13.17
C PHE A 439 -5.10 -18.76 -14.50
N VAL A 440 -6.28 -18.29 -14.94
CA VAL A 440 -6.88 -18.70 -16.21
C VAL A 440 -6.07 -18.16 -17.38
N LEU A 441 -5.62 -16.91 -17.36
CA LEU A 441 -4.80 -16.33 -18.43
C LEU A 441 -3.50 -17.14 -18.64
N ILE A 442 -2.80 -17.48 -17.57
CA ILE A 442 -1.58 -18.29 -17.66
C ILE A 442 -1.89 -19.70 -18.18
N LEU A 443 -2.98 -20.34 -17.73
CA LEU A 443 -3.39 -21.64 -18.24
C LEU A 443 -3.69 -21.62 -19.76
N MET A 444 -4.34 -20.54 -20.22
CA MET A 444 -4.64 -20.37 -21.65
C MET A 444 -3.39 -20.13 -22.49
N ALA A 445 -2.34 -19.56 -21.90
CA ALA A 445 -1.06 -19.29 -22.55
C ALA A 445 -0.12 -20.51 -22.60
N ILE A 446 -0.43 -21.62 -21.91
CA ILE A 446 0.37 -22.84 -21.98
C ILE A 446 0.34 -23.38 -23.41
N PRO A 447 1.51 -23.60 -24.03
CA PRO A 447 1.55 -24.18 -25.38
C PRO A 447 0.85 -25.54 -25.38
N LYS A 448 -0.16 -25.68 -26.23
CA LYS A 448 -0.77 -26.99 -26.49
C LYS A 448 0.26 -27.75 -27.29
N GLY A 449 0.89 -28.76 -26.69
CA GLY A 449 1.83 -29.65 -27.41
C GLY A 449 1.16 -30.18 -28.67
N ASP A 450 1.81 -29.97 -29.81
CA ASP A 450 1.46 -30.58 -31.08
C ASP A 450 1.69 -32.09 -31.01
#